data_8de3097e3bd09e45f0c4b71ac03302e6
#
_entry.id   8de3097e3bd09e45f0c4b71ac03302e6
#
_cell.length_a   1.000
_cell.length_b   1.000
_cell.length_c   1.000
_cell.angle_alpha   90.00
_cell.angle_beta   90.00
_cell.angle_gamma   90.00
#
_symmetry.space_group_name_H-M   'P 1'
#
loop_
_entity.id
_entity.type
_entity.pdbx_description
1 polymer ?
#
loop_
_entity_poly.entity_id
_entity_poly.type
_entity_poly.pdbx_seq_one_letter_code
_entity_poly.pdbx_strand_id
1 'polypeptide(L)'
;TIDVYTKEGSNTYLSNELIFLERGINISVRLQKKKSSGKPYIAIRLNSDTLRRLKDALMIIYGISKVDACSCPNWSKGIIVAYTDSSILDIFKSIDHNDGSRIASDLIYLISKIENNRKIIESIYISAASFFSDKVRNTIEKDLSRRWTLAIIADEFNVSEITIRKRLESECITFNQILMQSRMSKAALLLLDNSYQISQISNMIGFSSTSYFIRLFGKHFGVTPKQFLTYFKSY
;
A
#
# COMPACT_ATOMS: atom_id res chain seq x y z
N THR A 1 -13.72 -9.10 -14.78
CA THR A 1 -13.14 -7.74 -14.81
C THR A 1 -12.98 -7.21 -13.40
N ILE A 2 -11.98 -6.37 -13.20
CA ILE A 2 -11.67 -5.69 -11.94
C ILE A 2 -11.69 -4.19 -12.21
N ASP A 3 -12.57 -3.46 -11.55
CA ASP A 3 -12.57 -2.00 -11.58
C ASP A 3 -11.78 -1.48 -10.39
N VAL A 4 -10.73 -0.72 -10.65
CA VAL A 4 -9.89 -0.12 -9.62
C VAL A 4 -10.09 1.37 -9.62
N TYR A 5 -10.44 1.91 -8.45
CA TYR A 5 -10.68 3.33 -8.22
C TYR A 5 -9.50 3.91 -7.43
N THR A 6 -8.94 4.99 -7.96
CA THR A 6 -7.91 5.80 -7.31
C THR A 6 -8.44 7.22 -7.10
N LYS A 7 -7.65 8.08 -6.45
CA LYS A 7 -7.98 9.51 -6.36
C LYS A 7 -7.98 10.22 -7.73
N GLU A 8 -7.30 9.65 -8.72
CA GLU A 8 -7.11 10.24 -10.06
C GLU A 8 -8.16 9.74 -11.07
N GLY A 9 -8.95 8.71 -10.71
CA GLY A 9 -9.98 8.14 -11.58
C GLY A 9 -10.19 6.65 -11.37
N SER A 10 -10.90 6.03 -12.31
CA SER A 10 -11.17 4.60 -12.31
C SER A 10 -10.68 3.95 -13.60
N ASN A 11 -10.10 2.76 -13.47
CA ASN A 11 -9.68 1.93 -14.59
C ASN A 11 -10.26 0.53 -14.44
N THR A 12 -10.66 -0.08 -15.56
CA THR A 12 -11.14 -1.46 -15.63
C THR A 12 -10.05 -2.36 -16.20
N TYR A 13 -9.73 -3.44 -15.49
CA TYR A 13 -8.70 -4.39 -15.86
C TYR A 13 -9.31 -5.75 -16.23
N LEU A 14 -8.67 -6.43 -17.18
CA LEU A 14 -9.11 -7.71 -17.73
C LEU A 14 -8.40 -8.88 -17.04
N SER A 15 -8.90 -10.09 -17.32
CA SER A 15 -8.39 -11.32 -16.69
C SER A 15 -7.00 -11.77 -17.18
N ASN A 16 -6.49 -11.15 -18.25
CA ASN A 16 -5.18 -11.42 -18.84
C ASN A 16 -4.16 -10.32 -18.53
N GLU A 17 -4.41 -9.48 -17.53
CA GLU A 17 -3.52 -8.40 -17.13
C GLU A 17 -2.93 -8.69 -15.74
N LEU A 18 -1.61 -8.52 -15.63
CA LEU A 18 -0.92 -8.46 -14.35
C LEU A 18 -0.85 -7.02 -13.88
N ILE A 19 -1.29 -6.80 -12.65
CA ILE A 19 -1.34 -5.48 -12.03
C ILE A 19 -0.30 -5.43 -10.92
N PHE A 20 0.67 -4.53 -11.03
CA PHE A 20 1.64 -4.24 -9.99
C PHE A 20 1.19 -2.99 -9.24
N LEU A 21 0.96 -3.17 -7.93
CA LEU A 21 0.54 -2.09 -7.05
C LEU A 21 1.73 -1.62 -6.21
N GLU A 22 2.09 -0.36 -6.35
CA GLU A 22 3.16 0.22 -5.54
C GLU A 22 2.79 0.29 -4.06
N ARG A 23 3.80 0.20 -3.22
CA ARG A 23 3.64 0.30 -1.77
C ARG A 23 2.97 1.61 -1.36
N GLY A 24 1.92 1.49 -0.54
CA GLY A 24 1.21 2.65 0.03
C GLY A 24 0.23 3.34 -0.93
N ILE A 25 -0.11 2.71 -2.06
CA ILE A 25 -1.23 3.16 -2.89
C ILE A 25 -2.56 2.93 -2.15
N ASN A 26 -3.43 3.93 -2.19
CA ASN A 26 -4.81 3.80 -1.71
C ASN A 26 -5.73 3.55 -2.90
N ILE A 27 -6.29 2.36 -2.96
CA ILE A 27 -7.22 1.95 -4.02
C ILE A 27 -8.50 1.41 -3.42
N SER A 28 -9.59 1.57 -4.14
CA SER A 28 -10.84 0.82 -3.94
C SER A 28 -11.04 -0.09 -5.13
N VAL A 29 -11.41 -1.33 -4.89
CA VAL A 29 -11.55 -2.34 -5.94
C VAL A 29 -12.99 -2.83 -5.98
N ARG A 30 -13.61 -2.78 -7.15
CA ARG A 30 -14.90 -3.43 -7.42
C ARG A 30 -14.65 -4.67 -8.28
N LEU A 31 -15.10 -5.81 -7.80
CA LEU A 31 -14.97 -7.08 -8.51
C LEU A 31 -16.31 -7.45 -9.13
N GLN A 32 -16.35 -7.65 -10.44
CA GLN A 32 -17.50 -8.22 -11.11
C GLN A 32 -17.31 -9.75 -11.21
N LYS A 33 -18.01 -10.47 -10.35
CA LYS A 33 -17.93 -11.94 -10.29
C LYS A 33 -18.81 -12.54 -11.41
N LYS A 34 -18.21 -13.23 -12.38
CA LYS A 34 -18.93 -14.20 -13.19
C LYS A 34 -19.19 -15.45 -12.32
N LYS A 35 -20.35 -16.07 -12.44
CA LYS A 35 -20.82 -17.26 -11.68
C LYS A 35 -19.79 -18.39 -11.65
N SER A 36 -18.74 -18.31 -10.86
CA SER A 36 -17.79 -19.39 -10.60
C SER A 36 -17.48 -19.45 -9.10
N SER A 37 -17.38 -20.65 -8.55
CA SER A 37 -16.88 -20.90 -7.20
C SER A 37 -15.38 -20.59 -7.18
N GLY A 38 -14.94 -19.59 -6.42
CA GLY A 38 -13.54 -19.26 -6.24
C GLY A 38 -13.27 -17.76 -6.03
N LYS A 39 -12.07 -17.43 -5.62
CA LYS A 39 -11.62 -16.04 -5.53
C LYS A 39 -11.50 -15.46 -6.95
N PRO A 40 -12.03 -14.27 -7.21
CA PRO A 40 -12.03 -13.67 -8.55
C PRO A 40 -10.66 -13.14 -8.99
N TYR A 41 -9.65 -13.22 -8.14
CA TYR A 41 -8.27 -12.77 -8.41
C TYR A 41 -7.26 -13.59 -7.59
N ILE A 42 -6.01 -13.59 -8.05
CA ILE A 42 -4.85 -14.07 -7.32
C ILE A 42 -4.00 -12.85 -6.98
N ALA A 43 -3.56 -12.72 -5.73
CA ALA A 43 -2.72 -11.61 -5.31
C ALA A 43 -1.54 -12.12 -4.47
N ILE A 44 -0.33 -11.68 -4.82
CA ILE A 44 0.89 -11.91 -4.07
C ILE A 44 1.22 -10.64 -3.29
N ARG A 45 1.27 -10.74 -1.97
CA ARG A 45 1.72 -9.65 -1.11
C ARG A 45 3.18 -9.86 -0.76
N LEU A 46 4.01 -8.88 -1.11
CA LEU A 46 5.43 -8.90 -0.81
C LEU A 46 5.69 -8.23 0.55
N ASN A 47 6.38 -8.93 1.43
CA ASN A 47 6.90 -8.33 2.66
C ASN A 47 8.20 -7.54 2.39
N SER A 48 8.66 -6.78 3.37
CA SER A 48 9.84 -5.91 3.22
C SER A 48 11.14 -6.69 2.95
N ASP A 49 11.27 -7.91 3.46
CA ASP A 49 12.47 -8.74 3.21
C ASP A 49 12.48 -9.30 1.79
N THR A 50 11.36 -9.83 1.32
CA THR A 50 11.21 -10.29 -0.07
C THR A 50 11.40 -9.15 -1.06
N LEU A 51 10.84 -7.96 -0.80
CA LEU A 51 11.04 -6.76 -1.63
C LEU A 51 12.52 -6.35 -1.69
N ARG A 52 13.22 -6.39 -0.57
CA ARG A 52 14.66 -6.07 -0.52
C ARG A 52 15.45 -7.05 -1.36
N ARG A 53 15.25 -8.37 -1.19
CA ARG A 53 15.93 -9.42 -1.96
C ARG A 53 15.66 -9.28 -3.47
N LEU A 54 14.40 -9.05 -3.82
CA LEU A 54 13.98 -8.84 -5.21
C LEU A 54 14.66 -7.61 -5.81
N LYS A 55 14.67 -6.48 -5.10
CA LYS A 55 15.37 -5.26 -5.52
C LYS A 55 16.85 -5.52 -5.73
N ASP A 56 17.55 -6.11 -4.75
CA ASP A 56 19.00 -6.31 -4.80
C ASP A 56 19.39 -7.21 -5.99
N ALA A 57 18.63 -8.27 -6.24
CA ALA A 57 18.84 -9.15 -7.39
C ALA A 57 18.57 -8.43 -8.74
N LEU A 58 17.47 -7.69 -8.86
CA LEU A 58 17.14 -6.94 -10.07
C LEU A 58 18.17 -5.84 -10.36
N MET A 59 18.72 -5.18 -9.35
CA MET A 59 19.81 -4.22 -9.51
C MET A 59 21.05 -4.86 -10.14
N ILE A 60 21.43 -6.06 -9.71
CA ILE A 60 22.58 -6.79 -10.27
C ILE A 60 22.30 -7.22 -11.70
N ILE A 61 21.11 -7.80 -11.96
CA ILE A 61 20.75 -8.35 -13.28
C ILE A 61 20.63 -7.25 -14.35
N TYR A 62 19.99 -6.13 -14.01
CA TYR A 62 19.67 -5.06 -14.96
C TYR A 62 20.63 -3.86 -14.90
N GLY A 63 21.66 -3.90 -14.04
CA GLY A 63 22.65 -2.84 -13.93
C GLY A 63 22.11 -1.48 -13.52
N ILE A 64 20.99 -1.44 -12.78
CA ILE A 64 20.36 -0.19 -12.36
C ILE A 64 21.15 0.37 -11.18
N SER A 65 22.05 1.32 -11.45
CA SER A 65 22.66 2.13 -10.42
C SER A 65 21.60 3.13 -9.89
N LYS A 66 21.55 3.31 -8.56
CA LYS A 66 20.70 4.23 -7.80
C LYS A 66 19.81 5.10 -8.71
N VAL A 67 18.54 4.72 -8.84
CA VAL A 67 17.53 5.66 -9.29
C VAL A 67 17.64 6.83 -8.32
N ASP A 68 17.95 8.03 -8.82
CA ASP A 68 18.01 9.22 -7.98
C ASP A 68 16.63 9.44 -7.37
N ALA A 69 16.45 8.90 -6.18
CA ALA A 69 15.24 9.07 -5.35
C ALA A 69 15.07 10.54 -4.90
N CYS A 70 15.94 11.42 -5.38
CA CYS A 70 16.05 12.82 -4.99
C CYS A 70 15.30 13.81 -5.86
N SER A 71 14.73 13.42 -6.97
CA SER A 71 13.76 14.25 -7.66
C SER A 71 12.38 13.87 -7.15
N CYS A 72 11.83 14.63 -6.17
CA CYS A 72 10.42 14.58 -5.83
C CYS A 72 9.60 14.86 -7.09
N PRO A 73 9.27 13.87 -7.89
CA PRO A 73 8.17 14.02 -8.80
C PRO A 73 6.92 13.92 -7.93
N ASN A 74 5.84 14.50 -8.36
CA ASN A 74 4.51 14.08 -7.98
C ASN A 74 4.45 12.57 -8.20
N TRP A 75 4.84 11.79 -7.17
CA TRP A 75 4.77 10.36 -7.19
C TRP A 75 3.29 10.01 -7.20
N SER A 76 2.71 9.97 -8.37
CA SER A 76 1.50 9.19 -8.56
C SER A 76 1.90 7.76 -8.23
N LYS A 77 1.68 7.35 -6.97
CA LYS A 77 1.81 5.96 -6.54
C LYS A 77 1.06 5.14 -7.55
N GLY A 78 1.82 4.45 -8.40
CA GLY A 78 1.30 3.97 -9.67
C GLY A 78 0.69 2.60 -9.57
N ILE A 79 -0.26 2.39 -10.45
CA ILE A 79 -0.69 1.07 -10.88
C ILE A 79 0.05 0.82 -12.19
N ILE A 80 0.90 -0.21 -12.21
CA ILE A 80 1.59 -0.62 -13.42
C ILE A 80 0.90 -1.85 -13.97
N VAL A 81 0.50 -1.78 -15.22
CA VAL A 81 -0.16 -2.88 -15.91
C VAL A 81 0.82 -3.51 -16.88
N ALA A 82 0.94 -4.82 -16.80
CA ALA A 82 1.64 -5.62 -17.80
C ALA A 82 0.63 -6.46 -18.58
N TYR A 83 0.57 -6.24 -19.87
CA TYR A 83 -0.15 -7.13 -20.77
C TYR A 83 0.61 -8.44 -20.88
N THR A 84 -0.10 -9.57 -20.71
CA THR A 84 0.54 -10.86 -20.62
C THR A 84 -0.12 -11.85 -21.56
N ASP A 85 0.68 -12.77 -22.07
CA ASP A 85 0.20 -13.97 -22.74
C ASP A 85 -0.17 -15.07 -21.70
N SER A 86 -0.70 -16.19 -22.20
CA SER A 86 -1.07 -17.32 -21.35
C SER A 86 0.14 -17.91 -20.58
N SER A 87 1.34 -17.86 -21.17
CA SER A 87 2.54 -18.45 -20.56
C SER A 87 2.99 -17.68 -19.33
N ILE A 88 2.97 -16.35 -19.39
CA ILE A 88 3.28 -15.47 -18.25
C ILE A 88 2.25 -15.62 -17.13
N LEU A 89 0.97 -15.75 -17.48
CA LEU A 89 -0.10 -15.99 -16.50
C LEU A 89 0.05 -17.36 -15.82
N ASP A 90 0.49 -18.37 -16.53
CA ASP A 90 0.70 -19.70 -15.96
C ASP A 90 1.93 -19.71 -15.03
N ILE A 91 3.00 -18.98 -15.36
CA ILE A 91 4.12 -18.73 -14.44
C ILE A 91 3.61 -18.04 -13.18
N PHE A 92 2.82 -16.97 -13.30
CA PHE A 92 2.27 -16.27 -12.14
C PHE A 92 1.43 -17.17 -11.24
N LYS A 93 0.58 -18.02 -11.81
CA LYS A 93 -0.25 -18.97 -11.05
C LYS A 93 0.56 -20.07 -10.37
N SER A 94 1.73 -20.42 -10.91
CA SER A 94 2.60 -21.46 -10.35
C SER A 94 3.43 -20.99 -9.16
N ILE A 95 3.49 -19.68 -8.89
CA ILE A 95 4.25 -19.14 -7.76
C ILE A 95 3.66 -19.62 -6.44
N ASP A 96 4.45 -20.30 -5.62
CA ASP A 96 4.03 -20.71 -4.29
C ASP A 96 4.01 -19.51 -3.32
N HIS A 97 2.81 -19.11 -2.93
CA HIS A 97 2.61 -17.96 -2.05
C HIS A 97 3.04 -18.20 -0.59
N ASN A 98 3.32 -19.45 -0.21
CA ASN A 98 3.68 -19.83 1.15
C ASN A 98 5.19 -19.90 1.36
N ASP A 99 5.97 -20.08 0.30
CA ASP A 99 7.43 -20.11 0.38
C ASP A 99 8.06 -18.73 0.10
N GLY A 100 8.20 -17.94 1.15
CA GLY A 100 8.79 -16.59 1.05
C GLY A 100 10.24 -16.58 0.54
N SER A 101 10.96 -17.72 0.58
CA SER A 101 12.33 -17.81 0.07
C SER A 101 12.37 -17.91 -1.45
N ARG A 102 11.37 -18.57 -2.06
CA ARG A 102 11.25 -18.79 -3.51
C ARG A 102 10.54 -17.66 -4.24
N ILE A 103 9.61 -16.97 -3.59
CA ILE A 103 8.83 -15.88 -4.21
C ILE A 103 9.73 -14.88 -4.94
N ALA A 104 10.88 -14.49 -4.37
CA ALA A 104 11.76 -13.51 -5.00
C ALA A 104 12.34 -14.03 -6.33
N SER A 105 12.82 -15.28 -6.38
CA SER A 105 13.36 -15.90 -7.59
C SER A 105 12.29 -16.12 -8.65
N ASP A 106 11.11 -16.57 -8.25
CA ASP A 106 10.00 -16.79 -9.16
C ASP A 106 9.50 -15.47 -9.78
N LEU A 107 9.46 -14.39 -8.99
CA LEU A 107 9.14 -13.06 -9.49
C LEU A 107 10.21 -12.47 -10.39
N ILE A 108 11.50 -12.72 -10.14
CA ILE A 108 12.58 -12.33 -11.06
C ILE A 108 12.40 -13.00 -12.41
N TYR A 109 12.12 -14.32 -12.39
CA TYR A 109 11.84 -15.06 -13.60
C TYR A 109 10.60 -14.53 -14.35
N LEU A 110 9.50 -14.30 -13.64
CA LEU A 110 8.29 -13.71 -14.20
C LEU A 110 8.59 -12.35 -14.85
N ILE A 111 9.26 -11.45 -14.14
CA ILE A 111 9.58 -10.09 -14.62
C ILE A 111 10.49 -10.15 -15.85
N SER A 112 11.42 -11.12 -15.92
CA SER A 112 12.29 -11.30 -17.08
C SER A 112 11.55 -11.70 -18.36
N LYS A 113 10.33 -12.24 -18.25
CA LYS A 113 9.48 -12.61 -19.39
C LYS A 113 8.56 -11.49 -19.86
N ILE A 114 8.40 -10.43 -19.05
CA ILE A 114 7.56 -9.29 -19.38
C ILE A 114 8.36 -8.33 -20.25
N GLU A 115 7.83 -8.00 -21.42
CA GLU A 115 8.39 -6.96 -22.27
C GLU A 115 8.24 -5.59 -21.60
N ASN A 116 9.23 -4.70 -21.82
CA ASN A 116 9.24 -3.34 -21.23
C ASN A 116 9.10 -3.31 -19.72
N ASN A 117 9.73 -4.26 -19.01
CA ASN A 117 9.64 -4.44 -17.57
C ASN A 117 10.31 -3.33 -16.74
N ARG A 118 10.93 -2.33 -17.36
CA ARG A 118 11.68 -1.25 -16.69
C ARG A 118 10.85 -0.52 -15.65
N LYS A 119 9.60 -0.16 -15.94
CA LYS A 119 8.70 0.50 -14.98
C LYS A 119 8.38 -0.39 -13.76
N ILE A 120 8.25 -1.70 -13.98
CA ILE A 120 8.03 -2.66 -12.89
C ILE A 120 9.25 -2.71 -11.97
N ILE A 121 10.45 -2.75 -12.55
CA ILE A 121 11.71 -2.79 -11.80
C ILE A 121 11.90 -1.48 -11.01
N GLU A 122 11.65 -0.34 -11.63
CA GLU A 122 11.67 0.98 -10.96
C GLU A 122 10.68 1.03 -9.79
N SER A 123 9.45 0.53 -9.97
CA SER A 123 8.42 0.45 -8.93
C SER A 123 8.82 -0.45 -7.77
N ILE A 124 9.45 -1.60 -8.05
CA ILE A 124 9.99 -2.49 -7.03
C ILE A 124 11.11 -1.80 -6.25
N TYR A 125 12.02 -1.12 -6.96
CA TYR A 125 13.10 -0.36 -6.33
C TYR A 125 12.57 0.67 -5.35
N ILE A 126 11.58 1.44 -5.77
CA ILE A 126 10.89 2.44 -4.96
C ILE A 126 10.18 1.81 -3.77
N SER A 127 9.40 0.74 -4.02
CA SER A 127 8.66 0.04 -2.98
C SER A 127 9.55 -0.62 -1.93
N ALA A 128 10.77 -1.01 -2.32
CA ALA A 128 11.79 -1.58 -1.45
C ALA A 128 12.65 -0.55 -0.72
N ALA A 129 12.58 0.73 -1.11
CA ALA A 129 13.32 1.78 -0.43
C ALA A 129 12.87 1.88 1.05
N SER A 130 13.83 2.02 1.94
CA SER A 130 13.55 2.23 3.36
C SER A 130 13.42 3.72 3.61
N PHE A 131 12.21 4.20 3.72
CA PHE A 131 11.94 5.61 4.02
C PHE A 131 11.94 5.87 5.52
N PHE A 132 12.33 7.08 5.90
CA PHE A 132 12.24 7.52 7.29
C PHE A 132 10.77 7.58 7.76
N SER A 133 9.87 7.97 6.87
CA SER A 133 8.42 7.95 7.09
C SER A 133 7.88 6.57 7.46
N ASP A 134 8.47 5.47 6.96
CA ASP A 134 8.09 4.11 7.36
C ASP A 134 8.47 3.82 8.81
N LYS A 135 9.64 4.28 9.26
CA LYS A 135 10.05 4.15 10.66
C LYS A 135 9.10 4.90 11.58
N VAL A 136 8.75 6.13 11.21
CA VAL A 136 7.76 6.95 11.93
C VAL A 136 6.40 6.27 11.95
N ARG A 137 5.94 5.74 10.82
CA ARG A 137 4.69 4.98 10.70
C ARG A 137 4.67 3.77 11.63
N ASN A 138 5.70 2.95 11.59
CA ASN A 138 5.82 1.75 12.42
C ASN A 138 5.80 2.10 13.92
N THR A 139 6.36 3.22 14.30
CA THR A 139 6.33 3.71 15.70
C THR A 139 4.92 4.13 16.10
N ILE A 140 4.23 4.89 15.27
CA ILE A 140 2.85 5.34 15.50
C ILE A 140 1.87 4.15 15.56
N GLU A 141 2.03 3.16 14.69
CA GLU A 141 1.14 2.01 14.57
C GLU A 141 1.21 1.02 15.73
N LYS A 142 2.23 1.12 16.58
CA LYS A 142 2.29 0.34 17.84
C LYS A 142 1.14 0.70 18.79
N ASP A 143 0.76 1.99 18.83
CA ASP A 143 -0.37 2.47 19.63
C ASP A 143 -1.00 3.70 18.96
N LEU A 144 -2.04 3.49 18.15
CA LEU A 144 -2.75 4.56 17.45
C LEU A 144 -3.66 5.38 18.37
N SER A 145 -3.98 4.86 19.58
CA SER A 145 -4.81 5.57 20.56
C SER A 145 -4.04 6.70 21.26
N ARG A 146 -2.71 6.58 21.33
CA ARG A 146 -1.82 7.59 21.93
C ARG A 146 -1.94 8.93 21.22
N ARG A 147 -1.87 10.01 21.99
CA ARG A 147 -1.79 11.38 21.45
C ARG A 147 -0.38 11.65 20.89
N TRP A 148 -0.15 11.20 19.67
CA TRP A 148 1.11 11.43 18.98
C TRP A 148 1.30 12.89 18.60
N THR A 149 2.49 13.45 18.88
CA THR A 149 2.95 14.76 18.47
C THR A 149 4.32 14.63 17.81
N LEU A 150 4.75 15.67 17.11
CA LEU A 150 6.08 15.69 16.51
C LEU A 150 7.18 15.62 17.59
N ALA A 151 6.96 16.26 18.75
CA ALA A 151 7.85 16.21 19.90
C ALA A 151 8.06 14.77 20.40
N ILE A 152 6.97 14.03 20.60
CA ILE A 152 7.04 12.61 21.03
C ILE A 152 7.82 11.76 20.04
N ILE A 153 7.62 11.96 18.74
CA ILE A 153 8.40 11.23 17.71
C ILE A 153 9.88 11.66 17.75
N ALA A 154 10.17 12.92 17.98
CA ALA A 154 11.53 13.41 18.11
C ALA A 154 12.26 12.77 19.29
N ASP A 155 11.59 12.66 20.44
CA ASP A 155 12.11 11.96 21.63
C ASP A 155 12.33 10.47 21.37
N GLU A 156 11.38 9.76 20.74
CA GLU A 156 11.50 8.33 20.39
C GLU A 156 12.70 8.04 19.44
N PHE A 157 13.06 9.01 18.61
CA PHE A 157 14.18 8.88 17.67
C PHE A 157 15.47 9.56 18.15
N ASN A 158 15.48 10.17 19.35
CA ASN A 158 16.60 10.94 19.92
C ASN A 158 17.14 12.03 18.96
N VAL A 159 16.24 12.77 18.33
CA VAL A 159 16.57 13.88 17.41
C VAL A 159 15.62 15.06 17.64
N SER A 160 15.97 16.23 17.11
CA SER A 160 15.09 17.40 17.22
C SER A 160 13.85 17.28 16.30
N GLU A 161 12.76 17.96 16.67
CA GLU A 161 11.56 18.07 15.80
C GLU A 161 11.89 18.62 14.41
N ILE A 162 12.83 19.56 14.33
CA ILE A 162 13.30 20.14 13.07
C ILE A 162 13.92 19.05 12.19
N THR A 163 14.70 18.14 12.80
CA THR A 163 15.31 17.02 12.07
C THR A 163 14.27 16.06 11.53
N ILE A 164 13.24 15.71 12.35
CA ILE A 164 12.11 14.89 11.90
C ILE A 164 11.40 15.55 10.71
N ARG A 165 11.08 16.84 10.86
CA ARG A 165 10.37 17.61 9.83
C ARG A 165 11.14 17.64 8.52
N LYS A 166 12.43 17.99 8.52
CA LYS A 166 13.27 18.03 7.33
C LYS A 166 13.39 16.66 6.63
N ARG A 167 13.52 15.58 7.41
CA ARG A 167 13.57 14.22 6.83
C ARG A 167 12.26 13.81 6.18
N LEU A 168 11.12 14.13 6.80
CA LEU A 168 9.81 13.84 6.20
C LEU A 168 9.54 14.75 5.00
N GLU A 169 9.92 16.00 5.03
CA GLU A 169 9.81 16.94 3.91
C GLU A 169 10.63 16.47 2.70
N SER A 170 11.84 15.91 2.91
CA SER A 170 12.62 15.32 1.81
C SER A 170 11.97 14.09 1.20
N GLU A 171 11.04 13.46 1.92
CA GLU A 171 10.19 12.37 1.41
C GLU A 171 8.80 12.86 0.97
N CYS A 172 8.61 14.19 0.83
CA CYS A 172 7.36 14.83 0.41
C CYS A 172 6.13 14.41 1.23
N ILE A 173 6.31 14.13 2.52
CA ILE A 173 5.25 13.75 3.44
C ILE A 173 5.38 14.50 4.76
N THR A 174 4.25 14.76 5.42
CA THR A 174 4.23 15.36 6.75
C THR A 174 3.86 14.34 7.83
N PHE A 175 4.27 14.61 9.08
CA PHE A 175 3.88 13.79 10.23
C PHE A 175 2.36 13.63 10.34
N ASN A 176 1.61 14.71 10.17
CA ASN A 176 0.15 14.66 10.25
C ASN A 176 -0.48 13.79 9.15
N GLN A 177 0.12 13.76 7.96
CA GLN A 177 -0.32 12.87 6.89
C GLN A 177 -0.07 11.40 7.26
N ILE A 178 1.09 11.08 7.82
CA ILE A 178 1.41 9.71 8.26
C ILE A 178 0.42 9.28 9.34
N LEU A 179 0.25 10.08 10.39
CA LEU A 179 -0.67 9.79 11.50
C LEU A 179 -2.11 9.58 11.01
N MET A 180 -2.58 10.48 10.16
CA MET A 180 -3.93 10.39 9.60
C MET A 180 -4.11 9.15 8.73
N GLN A 181 -3.16 8.86 7.84
CA GLN A 181 -3.21 7.67 7.00
C GLN A 181 -3.24 6.38 7.83
N SER A 182 -2.36 6.24 8.83
CA SER A 182 -2.32 5.06 9.71
C SER A 182 -3.63 4.89 10.47
N ARG A 183 -4.18 5.96 11.04
CA ARG A 183 -5.47 5.94 11.74
C ARG A 183 -6.63 5.54 10.83
N MET A 184 -6.72 6.13 9.63
CA MET A 184 -7.78 5.82 8.67
C MET A 184 -7.69 4.40 8.14
N SER A 185 -6.48 3.91 7.84
CA SER A 185 -6.26 2.52 7.41
C SER A 185 -6.67 1.53 8.48
N LYS A 186 -6.30 1.78 9.75
CA LYS A 186 -6.73 0.93 10.87
C LYS A 186 -8.24 0.97 11.09
N ALA A 187 -8.85 2.16 10.98
CA ALA A 187 -10.30 2.31 11.07
C ALA A 187 -11.04 1.46 10.02
N ALA A 188 -10.59 1.50 8.77
CA ALA A 188 -11.18 0.70 7.71
C ALA A 188 -11.11 -0.81 8.00
N LEU A 189 -9.95 -1.29 8.49
CA LEU A 189 -9.79 -2.69 8.90
C LEU A 189 -10.73 -3.08 10.05
N LEU A 190 -10.84 -2.24 11.09
CA LEU A 190 -11.71 -2.49 12.23
C LEU A 190 -13.20 -2.44 11.85
N LEU A 191 -13.57 -1.59 10.90
CA LEU A 191 -14.93 -1.58 10.34
C LEU A 191 -15.25 -2.88 9.60
N LEU A 192 -14.32 -3.40 8.79
CA LEU A 192 -14.51 -4.64 8.03
C LEU A 192 -14.62 -5.87 8.95
N ASP A 193 -13.90 -5.88 10.06
CA ASP A 193 -14.01 -6.92 11.09
C ASP A 193 -15.40 -6.95 11.76
N ASN A 194 -16.13 -5.84 11.72
CA ASN A 194 -17.51 -5.68 12.20
C ASN A 194 -17.74 -6.06 13.69
N SER A 195 -16.67 -6.16 14.46
CA SER A 195 -16.72 -6.52 15.90
C SER A 195 -16.92 -5.31 16.82
N TYR A 196 -16.79 -4.09 16.30
CA TYR A 196 -16.75 -2.87 17.09
C TYR A 196 -17.76 -1.82 16.60
N GLN A 197 -18.30 -1.06 17.56
CA GLN A 197 -19.11 0.12 17.23
C GLN A 197 -18.22 1.27 16.72
N ILE A 198 -18.79 2.16 15.91
CA ILE A 198 -18.06 3.31 15.32
C ILE A 198 -17.41 4.19 16.39
N SER A 199 -18.09 4.37 17.55
CA SER A 199 -17.55 5.10 18.70
C SER A 199 -16.33 4.41 19.34
N GLN A 200 -16.36 3.09 19.45
CA GLN A 200 -15.24 2.30 19.96
C GLN A 200 -14.05 2.39 19.00
N ILE A 201 -14.28 2.24 17.69
CA ILE A 201 -13.24 2.39 16.66
C ILE A 201 -12.61 3.78 16.76
N SER A 202 -13.44 4.84 16.88
CA SER A 202 -12.95 6.22 17.04
C SER A 202 -11.95 6.33 18.19
N ASN A 203 -12.28 5.78 19.35
CA ASN A 203 -11.41 5.82 20.53
C ASN A 203 -10.13 4.97 20.34
N MET A 204 -10.25 3.75 19.79
CA MET A 204 -9.11 2.84 19.53
C MET A 204 -8.06 3.43 18.62
N ILE A 205 -8.46 4.32 17.70
CA ILE A 205 -7.55 4.99 16.77
C ILE A 205 -7.18 6.42 17.22
N GLY A 206 -7.51 6.79 18.46
CA GLY A 206 -7.05 8.02 19.10
C GLY A 206 -7.83 9.29 18.73
N PHE A 207 -9.12 9.18 18.42
CA PHE A 207 -10.02 10.33 18.32
C PHE A 207 -10.91 10.44 19.56
N SER A 208 -10.90 11.61 20.20
CA SER A 208 -11.77 11.92 21.33
C SER A 208 -13.22 12.22 20.93
N SER A 209 -13.46 12.52 19.65
CA SER A 209 -14.80 12.85 19.13
C SER A 209 -15.14 11.95 17.95
N THR A 210 -16.18 11.13 18.14
CA THR A 210 -16.73 10.26 17.09
C THR A 210 -17.24 11.05 15.88
N SER A 211 -17.88 12.21 16.12
CA SER A 211 -18.36 13.08 15.03
C SER A 211 -17.22 13.63 14.19
N TYR A 212 -16.11 14.00 14.84
CA TYR A 212 -14.91 14.46 14.14
C TYR A 212 -14.27 13.31 13.34
N PHE A 213 -14.18 12.11 13.90
CA PHE A 213 -13.73 10.92 13.20
C PHE A 213 -14.58 10.63 11.94
N ILE A 214 -15.93 10.62 12.07
CA ILE A 214 -16.84 10.36 10.96
C ILE A 214 -16.60 11.35 9.81
N ARG A 215 -16.45 12.63 10.13
CA ARG A 215 -16.16 13.69 9.14
C ARG A 215 -14.82 13.45 8.42
N LEU A 216 -13.76 13.11 9.17
CA LEU A 216 -12.44 12.85 8.60
C LEU A 216 -12.40 11.58 7.76
N PHE A 217 -13.09 10.53 8.21
CA PHE A 217 -13.24 9.28 7.47
C PHE A 217 -13.94 9.54 6.12
N GLY A 218 -15.04 10.30 6.15
CA GLY A 218 -15.75 10.71 4.94
C GLY A 218 -14.87 11.52 3.99
N LYS A 219 -14.05 12.45 4.53
CA LYS A 219 -13.09 13.21 3.70
C LYS A 219 -12.01 12.31 3.09
N HIS A 220 -11.59 11.25 3.81
CA HIS A 220 -10.51 10.36 3.37
C HIS A 220 -10.98 9.32 2.35
N PHE A 221 -12.14 8.71 2.58
CA PHE A 221 -12.66 7.60 1.77
C PHE A 221 -13.82 7.99 0.83
N GLY A 222 -14.32 9.23 0.91
CA GLY A 222 -15.46 9.69 0.12
C GLY A 222 -16.83 9.21 0.63
N VAL A 223 -16.87 8.33 1.64
CA VAL A 223 -18.10 7.77 2.23
C VAL A 223 -17.99 7.72 3.75
N THR A 224 -19.13 7.80 4.44
CA THR A 224 -19.15 7.69 5.91
C THR A 224 -18.81 6.26 6.36
N PRO A 225 -18.34 6.04 7.62
CA PRO A 225 -18.08 4.71 8.16
C PRO A 225 -19.28 3.76 8.03
N LYS A 226 -20.50 4.25 8.22
CA LYS A 226 -21.74 3.47 8.08
C LYS A 226 -21.99 3.05 6.63
N GLN A 227 -21.82 3.98 5.68
CA GLN A 227 -21.93 3.68 4.25
C GLN A 227 -20.84 2.71 3.79
N PHE A 228 -19.60 2.87 4.30
CA PHE A 228 -18.50 1.97 4.04
C PHE A 228 -18.85 0.54 4.47
N LEU A 229 -19.35 0.34 5.69
CA LEU A 229 -19.84 -0.95 6.19
C LEU A 229 -20.95 -1.54 5.32
N THR A 230 -21.95 -0.75 4.96
CA THR A 230 -23.08 -1.20 4.14
C THR A 230 -22.60 -1.68 2.77
N TYR A 231 -21.66 -0.94 2.17
CA TYR A 231 -21.09 -1.27 0.86
C TYR A 231 -20.37 -2.62 0.86
N PHE A 232 -19.58 -2.92 1.91
CA PHE A 232 -18.83 -4.17 2.01
C PHE A 232 -19.63 -5.35 2.60
N LYS A 233 -20.76 -5.10 3.29
CA LYS A 233 -21.67 -6.17 3.75
C LYS A 233 -22.60 -6.71 2.67
N SER A 234 -22.79 -5.96 1.59
CA SER A 234 -23.67 -6.34 0.48
C SER A 234 -23.01 -7.33 -0.48
N TYR A 235 -21.85 -7.85 -0.12
CA TYR A 235 -21.06 -8.83 -0.85
C TYR A 235 -20.57 -9.96 0.06
#